data_c565e8ff82c46da82e495f5d2934393c
#
_entry.id   c565e8ff82c46da82e495f5d2934393c
#
_cell.length_a   1.000
_cell.length_b   1.000
_cell.length_c   1.000
_cell.angle_alpha   90.00
_cell.angle_beta   90.00
_cell.angle_gamma   90.00
#
_symmetry.space_group_name_H-M   'P 1'
#
loop_
_entity.id
_entity.type
_entity.pdbx_description
1 polymer ?
#
loop_
_entity_poly.entity_id
_entity_poly.type
_entity_poly.pdbx_seq_one_letter_code
_entity_poly.pdbx_strand_id
1 'polypeptide(L)'
;MQLERHMDGDVTVIALAGSLDSATAPDLREYFEQLVPGRSAVLLDLGRMSCLSSAGLRVLLVICRQAERSGARLTLAGVPAEVRAVMAATGFLEFFAVADTVAAGVQALAA
;
A
#
# COMPACT_ATOMS: atom_id res chain seq x y z
N MET A 1 -13.10 -2.72 6.48
CA MET A 1 -11.84 -3.00 5.76
C MET A 1 -11.36 -4.40 6.10
N GLN A 2 -10.96 -5.14 5.10
CA GLN A 2 -10.40 -6.48 5.25
C GLN A 2 -8.97 -6.50 4.72
N LEU A 3 -8.10 -7.18 5.42
CA LEU A 3 -6.69 -7.33 5.05
C LEU A 3 -6.36 -8.80 4.91
N GLU A 4 -5.75 -9.16 3.79
CA GLU A 4 -5.26 -10.50 3.53
C GLU A 4 -3.80 -10.45 3.12
N ARG A 5 -3.02 -11.39 3.58
CA ARG A 5 -1.60 -11.46 3.28
C ARG A 5 -1.25 -12.80 2.66
N HIS A 6 -0.43 -12.75 1.63
CA HIS A 6 0.22 -13.95 1.11
C HIS A 6 1.62 -13.61 0.62
N MET A 7 2.43 -14.64 0.45
CA MET A 7 3.77 -14.47 -0.11
C MET A 7 3.76 -14.82 -1.60
N ASP A 8 4.46 -14.01 -2.37
CA ASP A 8 4.75 -14.29 -3.78
C ASP A 8 6.27 -14.22 -3.92
N GLY A 9 6.92 -15.38 -3.90
CA GLY A 9 8.37 -15.42 -3.74
C GLY A 9 8.78 -14.79 -2.42
N ASP A 10 9.68 -13.81 -2.49
CA ASP A 10 10.14 -13.05 -1.32
C ASP A 10 9.34 -11.77 -1.09
N VAL A 11 8.30 -11.54 -1.88
CA VAL A 11 7.45 -10.36 -1.77
C VAL A 11 6.24 -10.67 -0.91
N THR A 12 6.01 -9.87 0.11
CA THR A 12 4.79 -9.92 0.92
C THR A 12 3.72 -9.11 0.22
N VAL A 13 2.63 -9.77 -0.19
CA VAL A 13 1.47 -9.09 -0.81
C VAL A 13 0.39 -8.93 0.24
N ILE A 14 -0.04 -7.70 0.46
CA ILE A 14 -1.12 -7.36 1.38
C ILE A 14 -2.26 -6.79 0.56
N ALA A 15 -3.37 -7.52 0.48
CA ALA A 15 -4.57 -7.07 -0.21
C ALA A 15 -5.49 -6.36 0.78
N LEU A 16 -5.93 -5.17 0.40
CA LEU A 16 -6.81 -4.34 1.20
C LEU A 16 -8.14 -4.20 0.47
N ALA A 17 -9.23 -4.65 1.11
CA ALA A 17 -10.57 -4.54 0.58
C ALA A 17 -11.42 -3.63 1.46
N GLY A 18 -12.23 -2.80 0.83
CA GLY A 18 -13.15 -1.90 1.53
C GLY A 18 -12.64 -0.48 1.64
N SER A 19 -13.14 0.25 2.62
CA SER A 19 -12.83 1.67 2.81
C SER A 19 -11.61 1.86 3.70
N LEU A 20 -10.71 2.72 3.28
CA LEU A 20 -9.62 3.21 4.10
C LEU A 20 -9.93 4.66 4.48
N ASP A 21 -10.28 4.85 5.73
CA ASP A 21 -10.75 6.13 6.27
C ASP A 21 -10.24 6.32 7.71
N SER A 22 -10.73 7.34 8.40
CA SER A 22 -10.29 7.64 9.77
C SER A 22 -10.58 6.51 10.75
N ALA A 23 -11.62 5.70 10.52
CA ALA A 23 -11.97 4.57 11.38
C ALA A 23 -11.05 3.35 11.16
N THR A 24 -10.61 3.12 9.94
CA THR A 24 -9.83 1.93 9.56
C THR A 24 -8.33 2.19 9.41
N ALA A 25 -7.91 3.44 9.24
CA ALA A 25 -6.51 3.80 9.05
C ALA A 25 -5.59 3.31 10.20
N PRO A 26 -5.98 3.42 11.49
CA PRO A 26 -5.15 2.90 12.58
C PRO A 26 -4.93 1.40 12.50
N ASP A 27 -5.94 0.65 12.05
CA ASP A 27 -5.84 -0.81 11.91
C ASP A 27 -4.83 -1.19 10.84
N LEU A 28 -4.83 -0.49 9.72
CA LEU A 28 -3.85 -0.74 8.66
C LEU A 28 -2.43 -0.44 9.14
N ARG A 29 -2.24 0.65 9.85
CA ARG A 29 -0.93 1.04 10.38
C ARG A 29 -0.39 -0.02 11.34
N GLU A 30 -1.22 -0.46 12.27
CA GLU A 30 -0.84 -1.50 13.23
C GLU A 30 -0.52 -2.81 12.55
N TYR A 31 -1.35 -3.22 11.60
CA TYR A 31 -1.13 -4.42 10.81
C TYR A 31 0.22 -4.39 10.10
N PHE A 32 0.52 -3.27 9.46
CA PHE A 32 1.79 -3.09 8.74
C PHE A 32 2.99 -3.15 9.69
N GLU A 33 2.91 -2.49 10.83
CA GLU A 33 3.99 -2.47 11.82
C GLU A 33 4.31 -3.88 12.34
N GLN A 34 3.30 -4.72 12.52
CA GLN A 34 3.49 -6.06 13.03
C GLN A 34 4.00 -7.05 12.00
N LEU A 35 3.65 -6.88 10.72
CA LEU A 35 3.89 -7.88 9.70
C LEU A 35 5.08 -7.60 8.79
N VAL A 36 5.62 -6.39 8.83
CA VAL A 36 6.70 -5.98 7.91
C VAL A 36 7.98 -5.74 8.69
N PRO A 37 8.85 -6.75 8.83
CA PRO A 37 10.19 -6.53 9.36
C PRO A 37 10.99 -5.68 8.38
N GLY A 38 11.96 -4.96 8.87
CA GLY A 38 12.80 -4.09 8.06
C GLY A 38 13.45 -4.83 6.88
N ARG A 39 13.67 -4.13 5.76
CA ARG A 39 14.23 -4.63 4.49
C ARG A 39 13.35 -5.63 3.74
N SER A 40 12.11 -5.75 4.09
CA SER A 40 11.14 -6.56 3.35
C SER A 40 10.74 -5.88 2.05
N ALA A 41 10.36 -6.68 1.06
CA ALA A 41 9.67 -6.20 -0.12
C ALA A 41 8.18 -6.41 0.08
N VAL A 42 7.39 -5.33 -0.01
CA VAL A 42 5.96 -5.35 0.28
C VAL A 42 5.19 -4.71 -0.85
N LEU A 43 4.13 -5.37 -1.26
CA LEU A 43 3.19 -4.85 -2.24
C LEU A 43 1.82 -4.71 -1.58
N LEU A 44 1.26 -3.51 -1.63
CA LEU A 44 -0.12 -3.26 -1.22
C LEU A 44 -1.01 -3.35 -2.46
N ASP A 45 -1.89 -4.34 -2.48
CA ASP A 45 -2.89 -4.50 -3.52
C ASP A 45 -4.15 -3.73 -3.14
N LEU A 46 -4.41 -2.65 -3.84
CA LEU A 46 -5.52 -1.74 -3.60
C LEU A 46 -6.69 -1.95 -4.56
N GLY A 47 -6.67 -3.04 -5.33
CA GLY A 47 -7.68 -3.31 -6.36
C GLY A 47 -9.10 -3.47 -5.84
N ARG A 48 -9.26 -3.81 -4.57
CA ARG A 48 -10.58 -3.97 -3.93
C ARG A 48 -10.92 -2.83 -2.97
N MET A 49 -10.14 -1.77 -2.99
CA MET A 49 -10.44 -0.58 -2.20
C MET A 49 -11.68 0.11 -2.76
N SER A 50 -12.66 0.38 -1.92
CA SER A 50 -13.91 1.03 -2.32
C SER A 50 -13.90 2.54 -2.09
N CYS A 51 -13.11 3.00 -1.13
CA CYS A 51 -13.06 4.41 -0.77
C CYS A 51 -11.73 4.74 -0.09
N LEU A 52 -11.20 5.91 -0.38
CA LEU A 52 -10.02 6.46 0.28
C LEU A 52 -10.33 7.87 0.77
N SER A 53 -10.30 8.07 2.09
CA SER A 53 -10.42 9.39 2.69
C SER A 53 -9.07 10.07 2.82
N SER A 54 -9.07 11.33 3.19
CA SER A 54 -7.83 12.08 3.46
C SER A 54 -7.03 11.45 4.62
N ALA A 55 -7.71 10.93 5.63
CA ALA A 55 -7.07 10.22 6.73
C ALA A 55 -6.41 8.92 6.26
N GLY A 56 -7.08 8.18 5.37
CA GLY A 56 -6.53 6.97 4.75
C GLY A 56 -5.30 7.27 3.90
N LEU A 57 -5.37 8.32 3.09
CA LEU A 57 -4.24 8.74 2.27
C LEU A 57 -3.04 9.11 3.13
N ARG A 58 -3.28 9.79 4.25
CA ARG A 58 -2.21 10.15 5.20
C ARG A 58 -1.55 8.92 5.79
N VAL A 59 -2.32 7.90 6.14
CA VAL A 59 -1.78 6.66 6.68
C VAL A 59 -0.94 5.91 5.64
N LEU A 60 -1.36 5.88 4.40
CA LEU A 60 -0.54 5.30 3.33
C LEU A 60 0.81 6.00 3.22
N LEU A 61 0.82 7.32 3.33
CA LEU A 61 2.06 8.09 3.30
C LEU A 61 2.95 7.79 4.50
N VAL A 62 2.36 7.67 5.70
CA VAL A 62 3.10 7.31 6.91
C VAL A 62 3.74 5.93 6.76
N ILE A 63 2.99 4.95 6.25
CA ILE A 63 3.48 3.60 5.99
C ILE A 63 4.65 3.63 5.00
N CYS A 64 4.52 4.39 3.93
CA CYS A 64 5.58 4.53 2.92
C CYS A 64 6.87 5.07 3.55
N ARG A 65 6.77 6.09 4.37
CA ARG A 65 7.93 6.68 5.04
C ARG A 65 8.56 5.75 6.07
N GLN A 66 7.75 5.01 6.80
CA GLN A 66 8.25 3.99 7.73
C GLN A 66 8.99 2.88 6.99
N ALA A 67 8.47 2.45 5.84
CA ALA A 67 9.14 1.46 5.00
C ALA A 67 10.52 1.96 4.55
N GLU A 68 10.61 3.19 4.07
CA GLU A 68 11.87 3.79 3.67
C GLU A 68 12.90 3.82 4.81
N ARG A 69 12.46 4.22 6.01
CA ARG A 69 13.34 4.31 7.18
C ARG A 69 13.87 2.96 7.62
N SER A 70 13.07 1.92 7.50
CA SER A 70 13.46 0.56 7.88
C SER A 70 14.20 -0.20 6.78
N GLY A 71 14.33 0.40 5.60
CA GLY A 71 14.96 -0.23 4.45
C GLY A 71 14.03 -1.18 3.70
N ALA A 72 12.74 -1.20 4.02
CA ALA A 72 11.75 -1.95 3.28
C ALA A 72 11.42 -1.24 1.97
N ARG A 73 11.03 -2.02 0.96
CA ARG A 73 10.56 -1.50 -0.31
C ARG A 73 9.07 -1.72 -0.42
N LEU A 74 8.32 -0.66 -0.66
CA LEU A 74 6.87 -0.68 -0.73
C LEU A 74 6.40 -0.21 -2.10
N THR A 75 5.53 -0.99 -2.72
CA THR A 75 4.88 -0.64 -3.98
C THR A 75 3.37 -0.77 -3.82
N LEU A 76 2.63 0.18 -4.36
CA LEU A 76 1.18 0.11 -4.48
C LEU A 76 0.83 -0.50 -5.83
N ALA A 77 -0.19 -1.34 -5.89
CA ALA A 77 -0.65 -1.93 -7.15
C ALA A 77 -2.16 -1.95 -7.23
N GLY A 78 -2.68 -1.92 -8.44
CA GLY A 78 -4.11 -2.00 -8.68
C GLY A 78 -4.89 -0.80 -8.15
N VAL A 79 -4.27 0.36 -8.05
CA VAL A 79 -4.95 1.55 -7.52
C VAL A 79 -6.15 1.89 -8.39
N PRO A 80 -7.36 1.95 -7.81
CA PRO A 80 -8.55 2.33 -8.59
C PRO A 80 -8.37 3.71 -9.24
N ALA A 81 -8.91 3.86 -10.45
CA ALA A 81 -8.72 5.09 -11.22
C ALA A 81 -9.13 6.35 -10.47
N GLU A 82 -10.24 6.30 -9.74
CA GLU A 82 -10.73 7.43 -8.94
C GLU A 82 -9.77 7.77 -7.80
N VAL A 83 -9.23 6.76 -7.13
CA VAL A 83 -8.25 6.95 -6.07
C VAL A 83 -6.95 7.51 -6.63
N ARG A 84 -6.49 6.97 -7.77
CA ARG A 84 -5.28 7.44 -8.44
C ARG A 84 -5.41 8.90 -8.85
N ALA A 85 -6.57 9.30 -9.35
CA ALA A 85 -6.83 10.69 -9.74
C ALA A 85 -6.72 11.65 -8.54
N VAL A 86 -7.25 11.26 -7.38
CA VAL A 86 -7.13 12.05 -6.15
C VAL A 86 -5.67 12.15 -5.72
N MET A 87 -4.94 11.06 -5.75
CA MET A 87 -3.52 11.05 -5.39
C MET A 87 -2.69 11.93 -6.33
N ALA A 88 -2.99 11.91 -7.62
CA ALA A 88 -2.32 12.76 -8.60
C ALA A 88 -2.64 14.23 -8.37
N ALA A 89 -3.92 14.55 -8.15
CA ALA A 89 -4.37 15.93 -7.96
C ALA A 89 -3.79 16.58 -6.69
N THR A 90 -3.57 15.78 -5.64
CA THR A 90 -3.01 16.26 -4.37
C THR A 90 -1.49 16.24 -4.33
N GLY A 91 -0.83 15.71 -5.36
CA GLY A 91 0.62 15.55 -5.40
C GLY A 91 1.14 14.34 -4.61
N PHE A 92 0.27 13.58 -3.97
CA PHE A 92 0.70 12.42 -3.17
C PHE A 92 1.18 11.25 -4.01
N LEU A 93 0.77 11.16 -5.27
CA LEU A 93 1.16 10.05 -6.14
C LEU A 93 2.68 9.95 -6.30
N GLU A 94 3.37 11.08 -6.27
CA GLU A 94 4.83 11.14 -6.42
C GLU A 94 5.61 10.50 -5.27
N PHE A 95 4.96 10.33 -4.11
CA PHE A 95 5.61 9.74 -2.94
C PHE A 95 5.56 8.21 -2.94
N PHE A 96 4.89 7.59 -3.91
CA PHE A 96 4.71 6.16 -3.96
C PHE A 96 5.30 5.55 -5.21
N ALA A 97 5.87 4.35 -5.07
CA ALA A 97 6.09 3.47 -6.21
C ALA A 97 4.75 2.81 -6.54
N VAL A 98 4.31 2.93 -7.78
CA VAL A 98 3.00 2.42 -8.20
C VAL A 98 3.17 1.53 -9.42
N ALA A 99 2.57 0.34 -9.36
CA ALA A 99 2.48 -0.58 -10.48
C ALA A 99 1.02 -0.70 -10.93
N ASP A 100 0.80 -0.94 -12.22
CA ASP A 100 -0.56 -1.07 -12.75
C ASP A 100 -1.25 -2.34 -12.26
N THR A 101 -0.48 -3.42 -12.10
CA THR A 101 -0.99 -4.72 -11.67
C THR A 101 -0.15 -5.28 -10.53
N VAL A 102 -0.74 -6.23 -9.79
CA VAL A 102 -0.02 -6.97 -8.76
C VAL A 102 1.19 -7.70 -9.37
N ALA A 103 1.00 -8.38 -10.50
CA ALA A 103 2.07 -9.12 -11.15
C ALA A 103 3.25 -8.22 -11.54
N ALA A 104 2.98 -7.05 -12.11
CA ALA A 104 4.03 -6.10 -12.46
C ALA A 104 4.75 -5.56 -11.21
N GLY A 105 4.01 -5.31 -10.15
CA GLY A 105 4.57 -4.83 -8.87
C GLY A 105 5.47 -5.87 -8.21
N VAL A 106 5.06 -7.12 -8.20
CA VAL A 106 5.86 -8.23 -7.68
C VAL A 106 7.15 -8.39 -8.46
N GLN A 107 7.09 -8.33 -9.79
CA GLN A 107 8.29 -8.40 -10.64
C GLN A 107 9.26 -7.26 -10.34
N ALA A 108 8.77 -6.05 -10.19
CA ALA A 108 9.61 -4.90 -9.90
C ALA A 108 10.30 -5.03 -8.54
N LEU A 109 9.58 -5.54 -7.55
CA LEU A 109 10.13 -5.73 -6.20
C LEU A 109 11.11 -6.92 -6.11
N ALA A 110 10.94 -7.91 -6.95
CA ALA A 110 11.82 -9.09 -6.98
C ALA A 110 13.15 -8.85 -7.72
N ALA A 111 13.21 -7.78 -8.48
CA ALA A 111 14.39 -7.45 -9.28
C ALA A 111 15.56 -6.92 -8.43
#